data_4996f2b0614b6bfc30d02f5cc796ddf9
#
_entry.id   4996f2b0614b6bfc30d02f5cc796ddf9
#
_cell.length_a   1.000
_cell.length_b   1.000
_cell.length_c   1.000
_cell.angle_alpha   90.00
_cell.angle_beta   90.00
_cell.angle_gamma   90.00
#
_symmetry.space_group_name_H-M   'P 1'
#
loop_
_entity.id
_entity.type
_entity.pdbx_description
1 polymer ?
#
loop_
_entity_poly.entity_id
_entity_poly.type
_entity_poly.pdbx_seq_one_letter_code
_entity_poly.pdbx_strand_id
1 'polypeptide(L)'
;MDCSNENNINYPFLNKYSCPVEAMVEVIGGKWKGVILYHLLDGTKRFNELKRLKPNITQRMLTLQLRELEADGIIHRVVYREVPPKVDYSLTDLVESLRPMILLMMEWATHNMEKVLESRNTKNNN
;
A
#
# COMPACT_ATOMS: atom_id res chain seq x y z
N MET A 1 9.22 -9.01 -19.36
CA MET A 1 10.18 -7.90 -19.49
C MET A 1 11.19 -8.02 -18.36
N ASP A 2 12.43 -8.18 -18.72
CA ASP A 2 13.49 -8.34 -17.73
C ASP A 2 13.95 -6.95 -17.26
N CYS A 3 13.90 -6.72 -15.96
CA CYS A 3 14.41 -5.51 -15.35
C CYS A 3 15.90 -5.62 -15.05
N SER A 4 16.56 -6.60 -15.64
CA SER A 4 18.01 -6.72 -15.52
C SER A 4 18.63 -5.47 -16.12
N ASN A 5 19.28 -4.80 -15.28
CA ASN A 5 19.77 -3.47 -15.37
C ASN A 5 21.00 -3.40 -16.28
N GLU A 6 21.02 -2.45 -17.17
CA GLU A 6 22.19 -2.13 -17.97
C GLU A 6 23.42 -1.84 -17.10
N ASN A 7 23.23 -1.57 -15.81
CA ASN A 7 24.29 -1.23 -14.87
C ASN A 7 24.85 -2.42 -14.08
N ASN A 8 24.45 -3.65 -14.37
CA ASN A 8 24.90 -4.88 -13.68
C ASN A 8 24.79 -4.82 -12.16
N ILE A 9 23.79 -4.12 -11.63
CA ILE A 9 23.57 -4.06 -10.19
C ILE A 9 22.90 -5.36 -9.75
N ASN A 10 23.61 -6.12 -8.92
CA ASN A 10 23.09 -7.37 -8.37
C ASN A 10 22.46 -7.11 -7.00
N TYR A 11 21.14 -7.21 -6.93
CA TYR A 11 20.42 -7.11 -5.67
C TYR A 11 20.11 -8.52 -5.15
N PRO A 12 20.41 -8.82 -3.88
CA PRO A 12 20.13 -10.14 -3.32
C PRO A 12 18.68 -10.60 -3.43
N PHE A 13 17.72 -9.66 -3.35
CA PHE A 13 16.30 -10.02 -3.46
C PHE A 13 15.90 -10.41 -4.88
N LEU A 14 16.73 -10.18 -5.90
CA LEU A 14 16.44 -10.58 -7.28
C LEU A 14 16.45 -12.10 -7.46
N ASN A 15 16.91 -12.86 -6.47
CA ASN A 15 16.70 -14.31 -6.46
C ASN A 15 15.22 -14.68 -6.36
N LYS A 16 14.41 -13.83 -5.74
CA LYS A 16 12.96 -14.03 -5.57
C LYS A 16 12.16 -13.25 -6.61
N TYR A 17 12.62 -12.07 -6.98
CA TYR A 17 11.92 -11.18 -7.91
C TYR A 17 12.79 -10.89 -9.11
N SER A 18 12.19 -10.87 -10.30
CA SER A 18 12.90 -10.56 -11.54
C SER A 18 13.23 -9.07 -11.67
N CYS A 19 12.58 -8.22 -10.87
CA CYS A 19 12.65 -6.77 -11.02
C CYS A 19 12.32 -6.06 -9.70
N PRO A 20 13.05 -4.98 -9.34
CA PRO A 20 12.71 -4.20 -8.15
C PRO A 20 11.28 -3.67 -8.14
N VAL A 21 10.72 -3.32 -9.31
CA VAL A 21 9.32 -2.87 -9.40
C VAL A 21 8.37 -3.99 -9.03
N GLU A 22 8.64 -5.22 -9.46
CA GLU A 22 7.86 -6.39 -9.09
C GLU A 22 7.85 -6.59 -7.57
N ALA A 23 9.02 -6.47 -6.93
CA ALA A 23 9.12 -6.57 -5.48
C ALA A 23 8.30 -5.49 -4.79
N MET A 24 8.35 -4.26 -5.29
CA MET A 24 7.61 -3.12 -4.73
C MET A 24 6.10 -3.30 -4.86
N VAL A 25 5.64 -3.80 -5.99
CA VAL A 25 4.23 -4.07 -6.24
C VAL A 25 3.70 -5.12 -5.26
N GLU A 26 4.52 -6.09 -4.88
CA GLU A 26 4.11 -7.07 -3.86
C GLU A 26 3.94 -6.44 -2.49
N VAL A 27 4.79 -5.46 -2.14
CA VAL A 27 4.73 -4.78 -0.84
C VAL A 27 3.50 -3.88 -0.71
N ILE A 28 3.21 -3.08 -1.73
CA ILE A 28 2.14 -2.07 -1.68
C ILE A 28 1.04 -2.31 -2.70
N GLY A 29 1.11 -3.41 -3.43
CA GLY A 29 0.19 -3.71 -4.50
C GLY A 29 -1.15 -4.23 -4.03
N GLY A 30 -1.94 -4.64 -5.00
CA GLY A 30 -3.31 -5.05 -4.76
C GLY A 30 -4.22 -3.84 -4.59
N LYS A 31 -5.44 -4.12 -4.15
CA LYS A 31 -6.48 -3.10 -4.09
C LYS A 31 -6.39 -2.20 -2.86
N TRP A 32 -5.83 -2.70 -1.75
CA TRP A 32 -6.03 -2.07 -0.46
C TRP A 32 -4.78 -1.55 0.25
N LYS A 33 -3.61 -2.18 0.03
CA LYS A 33 -2.39 -1.83 0.80
C LYS A 33 -1.98 -0.38 0.62
N GLY A 34 -1.91 0.10 -0.63
CA GLY A 34 -1.55 1.49 -0.91
C GLY A 34 -2.52 2.48 -0.26
N VAL A 35 -3.80 2.16 -0.26
CA VAL A 35 -4.84 3.00 0.36
C VAL A 35 -4.65 3.06 1.88
N ILE A 36 -4.39 1.91 2.51
CA ILE A 36 -4.15 1.86 3.95
C ILE A 36 -2.93 2.72 4.32
N LEU A 37 -1.83 2.57 3.58
CA LEU A 37 -0.63 3.36 3.82
C LEU A 37 -0.88 4.85 3.63
N TYR A 38 -1.63 5.22 2.60
CA TYR A 38 -2.00 6.61 2.39
C TYR A 38 -2.72 7.20 3.62
N HIS A 39 -3.68 6.46 4.18
CA HIS A 39 -4.40 6.94 5.35
C HIS A 39 -3.55 6.97 6.62
N LEU A 40 -2.47 6.19 6.67
CA LEU A 40 -1.55 6.23 7.81
C LEU A 40 -0.48 7.32 7.68
N LEU A 41 -0.38 7.99 6.52
CA LEU A 41 0.62 9.05 6.33
C LEU A 41 0.43 10.22 7.29
N ASP A 42 -0.78 10.53 7.68
CA ASP A 42 -1.07 11.64 8.58
C ASP A 42 -1.09 11.23 10.06
N GLY A 43 -0.74 10.00 10.37
CA GLY A 43 -0.56 9.57 11.75
C GLY A 43 -1.20 8.23 12.08
N THR A 44 -1.11 7.88 13.35
CA THR A 44 -1.63 6.65 13.91
C THR A 44 -3.15 6.57 13.76
N LYS A 45 -3.65 5.40 13.40
CA LYS A 45 -5.07 5.12 13.25
C LYS A 45 -5.45 3.84 14.00
N ARG A 46 -6.67 3.83 14.53
CA ARG A 46 -7.29 2.61 15.05
C ARG A 46 -7.97 1.85 13.92
N PHE A 47 -8.22 0.57 14.15
CA PHE A 47 -8.92 -0.29 13.18
C PHE A 47 -10.24 0.34 12.70
N ASN A 48 -11.07 0.81 13.64
CA ASN A 48 -12.37 1.39 13.30
C ASN A 48 -12.25 2.70 12.52
N GLU A 49 -11.20 3.47 12.75
CA GLU A 49 -10.94 4.68 11.96
C GLU A 49 -10.61 4.34 10.51
N LEU A 50 -9.75 3.34 10.30
CA LEU A 50 -9.43 2.85 8.96
C LEU A 50 -10.67 2.31 8.25
N LYS A 51 -11.50 1.56 8.98
CA LYS A 51 -12.73 1.01 8.45
C LYS A 51 -13.71 2.11 8.01
N ARG A 52 -13.80 3.20 8.78
CA ARG A 52 -14.65 4.35 8.42
C ARG A 52 -14.11 5.11 7.22
N LEU A 53 -12.79 5.25 7.11
CA LEU A 53 -12.16 5.93 5.98
C LEU A 53 -12.33 5.16 4.67
N LYS A 54 -12.49 3.84 4.75
CA LYS A 54 -12.67 2.98 3.58
C LYS A 54 -13.79 1.96 3.84
N PRO A 55 -15.06 2.42 3.84
CA PRO A 55 -16.18 1.54 4.24
C PRO A 55 -16.40 0.33 3.34
N ASN A 56 -15.94 0.39 2.09
CA ASN A 56 -16.11 -0.70 1.13
C ASN A 56 -15.12 -1.86 1.30
N ILE A 57 -14.11 -1.72 2.16
CA ILE A 57 -13.28 -2.86 2.55
C ILE A 57 -13.99 -3.65 3.65
N THR A 58 -14.04 -4.97 3.53
CA THR A 58 -14.63 -5.80 4.59
C THR A 58 -13.70 -5.84 5.79
N GLN A 59 -14.27 -6.09 6.99
CA GLN A 59 -13.48 -6.24 8.21
C GLN A 59 -12.44 -7.35 8.05
N ARG A 60 -12.82 -8.47 7.45
CA ARG A 60 -11.93 -9.59 7.20
C ARG A 60 -10.76 -9.19 6.28
N MET A 61 -11.06 -8.48 5.21
CA MET A 61 -10.02 -8.04 4.25
C MET A 61 -9.09 -7.02 4.89
N LEU A 62 -9.64 -6.06 5.64
CA LEU A 62 -8.82 -5.07 6.35
C LEU A 62 -7.87 -5.76 7.33
N THR A 63 -8.37 -6.71 8.11
CA THR A 63 -7.56 -7.49 9.04
C THR A 63 -6.43 -8.21 8.31
N LEU A 64 -6.75 -8.87 7.18
CA LEU A 64 -5.75 -9.59 6.38
C LEU A 64 -4.66 -8.66 5.87
N GLN A 65 -5.05 -7.52 5.30
CA GLN A 65 -4.09 -6.57 4.75
C GLN A 65 -3.20 -5.97 5.84
N LEU A 66 -3.76 -5.65 7.00
CA LEU A 66 -2.98 -5.14 8.11
C LEU A 66 -1.98 -6.16 8.64
N ARG A 67 -2.37 -7.44 8.71
CA ARG A 67 -1.45 -8.52 9.12
C ARG A 67 -0.29 -8.68 8.13
N GLU A 68 -0.57 -8.62 6.84
CA GLU A 68 0.48 -8.73 5.83
C GLU A 68 1.44 -7.54 5.89
N LEU A 69 0.91 -6.33 6.05
CA LEU A 69 1.75 -5.13 6.18
C LEU A 69 2.60 -5.17 7.45
N GLU A 70 2.06 -5.65 8.55
CA GLU A 70 2.81 -5.82 9.79
C GLU A 70 3.92 -6.88 9.61
N ALA A 71 3.60 -8.01 9.00
CA ALA A 71 4.58 -9.08 8.74
C ALA A 71 5.73 -8.61 7.87
N ASP A 72 5.47 -7.71 6.93
CA ASP A 72 6.50 -7.12 6.07
C ASP A 72 7.31 -6.00 6.76
N GLY A 73 6.99 -5.66 8.00
CA GLY A 73 7.66 -4.58 8.71
C GLY A 73 7.29 -3.19 8.23
N ILE A 74 6.14 -3.05 7.58
CA ILE A 74 5.67 -1.80 6.97
C ILE A 74 4.89 -0.98 8.00
N ILE A 75 4.11 -1.65 8.85
CA ILE A 75 3.35 -0.97 9.89
C ILE A 75 3.66 -1.57 11.25
N HIS A 76 3.51 -0.73 12.29
CA HIS A 76 3.50 -1.15 13.67
C HIS A 76 2.07 -1.40 14.10
N ARG A 77 1.89 -2.44 14.93
CA ARG A 77 0.64 -2.73 15.60
C ARG A 77 0.91 -2.71 17.09
N VAL A 78 0.29 -1.79 17.81
CA VAL A 78 0.46 -1.67 19.26
C VAL A 78 -0.86 -1.97 19.94
N VAL A 79 -0.85 -2.98 20.81
CA VAL A 79 -2.02 -3.38 21.59
C VAL A 79 -1.88 -2.83 22.99
N TYR A 80 -2.88 -2.05 23.43
CA TYR A 80 -2.94 -1.53 24.78
C TYR A 80 -3.82 -2.43 25.63
N ARG A 81 -3.32 -2.82 26.79
CA ARG A 81 -4.07 -3.65 27.75
C ARG A 81 -5.00 -2.78 28.58
N GLU A 82 -6.16 -2.50 28.03
CA GLU A 82 -7.21 -1.75 28.71
C GLU A 82 -8.57 -2.34 28.34
N VAL A 83 -9.64 -1.87 28.97
CA VAL A 83 -10.98 -2.36 28.72
C VAL A 83 -11.85 -1.19 28.25
N PRO A 84 -12.33 -1.20 26.98
CA PRO A 84 -12.07 -2.21 25.95
C PRO A 84 -10.64 -2.13 25.42
N PRO A 85 -10.10 -3.22 24.84
CA PRO A 85 -8.73 -3.21 24.32
C PRO A 85 -8.60 -2.23 23.15
N LYS A 86 -7.46 -1.53 23.12
CA LYS A 86 -7.15 -0.53 22.10
C LYS A 86 -6.02 -1.07 21.24
N VAL A 87 -6.13 -0.96 19.92
CA VAL A 87 -5.08 -1.34 18.97
C VAL A 87 -4.81 -0.16 18.05
N ASP A 88 -3.57 0.29 18.02
CA ASP A 88 -3.12 1.37 17.15
C ASP A 88 -2.25 0.81 16.02
N TYR A 89 -2.43 1.39 14.82
CA TYR A 89 -1.62 1.09 13.65
C TYR A 89 -0.90 2.36 13.21
N SER A 90 0.39 2.25 12.92
CA SER A 90 1.21 3.36 12.45
C SER A 90 2.29 2.87 11.50
N LEU A 91 2.84 3.79 10.72
CA LEU A 91 3.92 3.48 9.79
C LEU A 91 5.24 3.27 10.54
N THR A 92 6.06 2.34 10.06
CA THR A 92 7.43 2.18 10.54
C THR A 92 8.34 3.22 9.88
N ASP A 93 9.53 3.45 10.46
CA ASP A 93 10.52 4.33 9.86
C ASP A 93 10.93 3.89 8.46
N LEU A 94 10.96 2.57 8.23
CA LEU A 94 11.24 2.01 6.91
C LEU A 94 10.31 2.60 5.85
N VAL A 95 9.05 2.76 6.19
CA VAL A 95 8.00 3.18 5.24
C VAL A 95 7.89 4.69 5.12
N GLU A 96 8.42 5.45 6.07
CA GLU A 96 8.45 6.90 5.91
C GLU A 96 9.21 7.31 4.64
N SER A 97 10.18 6.52 4.22
CA SER A 97 10.90 6.74 2.95
C SER A 97 10.01 6.55 1.72
N LEU A 98 8.88 5.86 1.85
CA LEU A 98 7.90 5.67 0.77
C LEU A 98 6.90 6.82 0.64
N ARG A 99 6.86 7.73 1.60
CA ARG A 99 5.92 8.86 1.59
C ARG A 99 5.92 9.63 0.27
N PRO A 100 7.07 10.04 -0.30
CA PRO A 100 7.07 10.75 -1.59
C PRO A 100 6.45 9.93 -2.71
N MET A 101 6.68 8.63 -2.73
CA MET A 101 6.14 7.76 -3.78
C MET A 101 4.62 7.64 -3.68
N ILE A 102 4.10 7.44 -2.47
CA ILE A 102 2.64 7.34 -2.25
C ILE A 102 1.96 8.64 -2.66
N LEU A 103 2.54 9.78 -2.29
CA LEU A 103 2.00 11.08 -2.64
C LEU A 103 2.04 11.32 -4.16
N LEU A 104 3.12 10.88 -4.84
CA LEU A 104 3.21 10.95 -6.29
C LEU A 104 2.19 10.07 -6.99
N MET A 105 1.92 8.88 -6.46
CA MET A 105 0.87 8.00 -6.98
C MET A 105 -0.50 8.68 -6.89
N MET A 106 -0.79 9.32 -5.76
CA MET A 106 -2.03 10.07 -5.58
C MET A 106 -2.12 11.23 -6.57
N GLU A 107 -1.05 12.00 -6.72
CA GLU A 107 -1.00 13.13 -7.65
C GLU A 107 -1.21 12.68 -9.09
N TRP A 108 -0.51 11.63 -9.50
CA TRP A 108 -0.65 11.10 -10.86
C TRP A 108 -2.10 10.67 -11.14
N ALA A 109 -2.69 9.94 -10.22
CA ALA A 109 -4.07 9.47 -10.37
C ALA A 109 -5.06 10.64 -10.43
N THR A 110 -4.86 11.64 -9.58
CA THR A 110 -5.70 12.84 -9.56
C THR A 110 -5.72 13.55 -10.92
N HIS A 111 -4.58 13.60 -11.59
CA HIS A 111 -4.47 14.32 -12.88
C HIS A 111 -4.74 13.45 -14.10
N ASN A 112 -4.70 12.13 -13.99
CA ASN A 112 -4.70 11.27 -15.18
C ASN A 112 -5.78 10.19 -15.21
N MET A 113 -6.42 9.85 -14.08
CA MET A 113 -7.37 8.73 -14.07
C MET A 113 -8.60 8.98 -14.90
N GLU A 114 -9.03 10.23 -15.06
CA GLU A 114 -10.16 10.53 -15.93
C GLU A 114 -9.88 10.08 -17.36
N LYS A 115 -8.68 10.37 -17.88
CA LYS A 115 -8.26 9.91 -19.21
C LYS A 115 -8.18 8.39 -19.31
N VAL A 116 -7.69 7.72 -18.26
CA VAL A 116 -7.63 6.27 -18.23
C VAL A 116 -9.03 5.66 -18.30
N LEU A 117 -9.96 6.20 -17.54
CA LEU A 117 -11.35 5.71 -17.51
C LEU A 117 -12.05 5.97 -18.85
N GLU A 118 -11.80 7.12 -19.47
CA GLU A 118 -12.32 7.43 -20.82
C GLU A 118 -11.82 6.41 -21.85
N SER A 119 -10.52 6.06 -21.80
CA SER A 119 -9.94 5.05 -22.69
C SER A 119 -10.61 3.69 -22.52
N ARG A 120 -10.87 3.28 -21.28
CA ARG A 120 -11.55 2.02 -20.99
C ARG A 120 -12.97 2.02 -21.54
N ASN A 121 -13.69 3.10 -21.37
CA ASN A 121 -15.07 3.23 -21.85
C ASN A 121 -15.13 3.19 -23.38
N THR A 122 -14.21 3.86 -24.07
CA THR A 122 -14.13 3.87 -25.53
C THR A 122 -13.90 2.47 -26.06
N LYS A 123 -13.02 1.68 -25.44
CA LYS A 123 -12.78 0.30 -25.83
C LYS A 123 -13.97 -0.62 -25.57
N ASN A 124 -14.69 -0.38 -24.48
CA ASN A 124 -15.85 -1.19 -24.12
C ASN A 124 -17.06 -0.91 -25.01
N ASN A 125 -17.13 0.26 -25.66
CA ASN A 125 -18.21 0.66 -26.55
C ASN A 125 -17.96 0.30 -28.02
N ASN A 126 -16.81 -0.28 -28.32
CA ASN A 126 -16.48 -0.78 -29.63
C ASN A 126 -16.64 -2.31 -29.65
#